data_fe4c86e4d755af298c2a1cc40bb7cf68
#
_entry.id   fe4c86e4d755af298c2a1cc40bb7cf68
#
_cell.length_a   1.000
_cell.length_b   1.000
_cell.length_c   1.000
_cell.angle_alpha   90.00
_cell.angle_beta   90.00
_cell.angle_gamma   90.00
#
_symmetry.space_group_name_H-M   'P 1'
#
loop_
_entity.id
_entity.type
_entity.pdbx_description
1 polymer ?
#
loop_
_entity_poly.entity_id
_entity_poly.type
_entity_poly.pdbx_seq_one_letter_code
_entity_poly.pdbx_strand_id
1 'polypeptide(L)'
;MKLLKNFKFILLVFLISSCSESDESGASGSGSNNEAVTSITLSTATSEVNTGSQVAFVVTGNNASDVTSSSTLKVDGQSVSNPFSFNSDGSYQLVATYNGLTSNSLTITVSDVPPSSIILSFDQENYISGDSATYIVKDNLNNTVTSEAEVTVNGTAIDNPYNFISDGTYEFIATYDGFTSNTVSFTIETPSVYSDTNSFTASGAPATFTKKVLLEDFTGTWCPQCPPAGAAIVAAINGNSNIFGVGYHASGGDPMEIPETAYWSNYYNVTGFPTVYVNGADTRWNYNSMAQVDTELAETATVGLAIEGTIIGGKLDLEVEVGFNTTPNEEVKLMIYLVEDNVTTSTPQSGSSQGSSYVHRDVLREVYTDQLGDVITSPNTANGGVFTRTITGLDLPSNVDNTDNLKIIAFVRNTYTKTFVDYFDETHSDSPHYDIYNVQEVHVGDTQIFD
;
A
#
# COMPACT_ATOMS: atom_id res chain seq x y z
N MET A 1 3.95 19.11 5.20
CA MET A 1 4.62 19.87 6.28
C MET A 1 4.45 19.06 7.56
N LYS A 2 5.51 18.31 7.91
CA LYS A 2 5.50 17.34 9.01
C LYS A 2 5.60 18.06 10.35
N LEU A 3 4.64 17.85 11.24
CA LEU A 3 4.83 18.14 12.68
C LEU A 3 5.03 16.80 13.40
N LEU A 4 6.29 16.46 13.62
CA LEU A 4 6.67 15.49 14.62
C LEU A 4 6.44 16.11 16.01
N LYS A 5 5.51 15.59 16.79
CA LYS A 5 5.45 15.84 18.22
C LYS A 5 6.31 14.80 18.93
N ASN A 6 7.47 15.25 19.38
CA ASN A 6 8.36 14.51 20.27
C ASN A 6 7.68 14.24 21.62
N PHE A 7 7.45 12.98 21.93
CA PHE A 7 7.15 12.54 23.29
C PHE A 7 8.49 12.43 24.04
N LYS A 8 8.77 13.40 24.92
CA LYS A 8 9.90 13.32 25.83
C LYS A 8 9.54 12.43 27.01
N PHE A 9 10.14 11.26 27.05
CA PHE A 9 10.22 10.45 28.26
C PHE A 9 11.12 11.17 29.27
N ILE A 10 10.54 11.69 30.35
CA ILE A 10 11.32 12.23 31.46
C ILE A 10 11.68 11.06 32.35
N LEU A 11 12.90 10.58 32.17
CA LEU A 11 13.58 9.66 33.10
C LEU A 11 14.13 10.48 34.25
N LEU A 12 13.45 10.48 35.39
CA LEU A 12 13.95 11.12 36.60
C LEU A 12 15.00 10.22 37.25
N VAL A 13 16.26 10.49 36.91
CA VAL A 13 17.43 9.83 37.58
C VAL A 13 17.72 10.59 38.87
N PHE A 14 17.49 9.98 40.01
CA PHE A 14 18.02 10.46 41.29
C PHE A 14 19.53 10.22 41.32
N LEU A 15 20.31 11.29 41.11
CA LEU A 15 21.75 11.31 41.41
C LEU A 15 21.95 11.45 42.90
N ILE A 16 22.40 10.36 43.53
CA ILE A 16 22.99 10.41 44.87
C ILE A 16 24.44 10.86 44.70
N SER A 17 24.74 12.12 44.99
CA SER A 17 26.11 12.59 45.08
C SER A 17 26.72 12.13 46.41
N SER A 18 27.67 11.20 46.31
CA SER A 18 28.57 10.93 47.44
C SER A 18 29.69 11.95 47.42
N CYS A 19 29.78 12.77 48.42
CA CYS A 19 30.96 13.54 48.71
C CYS A 19 31.80 12.75 49.74
N SER A 20 33.01 12.37 49.34
CA SER A 20 34.04 11.89 50.27
C SER A 20 34.93 13.08 50.62
N GLU A 21 35.04 13.38 51.87
CA GLU A 21 36.23 14.05 52.41
C GLU A 21 36.61 13.42 53.73
N SER A 22 37.88 13.14 53.85
CA SER A 22 38.60 12.50 54.94
C SER A 22 38.92 13.50 56.04
N ASP A 23 38.96 12.98 57.20
CA ASP A 23 39.93 13.14 58.30
C ASP A 23 39.41 13.70 59.63
N GLU A 24 39.75 12.96 60.57
CA GLU A 24 40.27 13.10 61.95
C GLU A 24 39.34 12.82 63.14
N SER A 25 39.70 11.71 63.75
CA SER A 25 39.70 11.39 65.17
C SER A 25 38.79 12.14 66.17
N GLY A 26 37.90 11.36 66.77
CA GLY A 26 37.20 11.68 67.99
C GLY A 26 36.38 10.52 68.49
N ALA A 27 36.90 9.67 69.31
CA ALA A 27 36.17 8.61 70.00
C ALA A 27 35.09 9.19 70.90
N SER A 28 33.81 8.92 70.51
CA SER A 28 32.70 9.04 71.44
C SER A 28 31.64 7.99 71.02
N GLY A 29 31.41 7.06 71.88
CA GLY A 29 30.52 5.93 71.66
C GLY A 29 29.10 6.38 71.28
N SER A 30 28.72 6.13 70.01
CA SER A 30 27.35 6.13 69.58
C SER A 30 26.82 4.72 69.85
N GLY A 31 26.09 4.56 70.93
CA GLY A 31 25.25 3.40 71.10
C GLY A 31 24.28 3.28 69.94
N SER A 32 24.43 2.24 69.14
CA SER A 32 23.40 1.79 68.25
C SER A 32 22.16 1.54 69.12
N ASN A 33 21.23 2.50 69.15
CA ASN A 33 19.88 2.26 69.70
C ASN A 33 19.21 1.28 68.79
N ASN A 34 19.46 -0.01 69.00
CA ASN A 34 18.72 -1.09 68.38
C ASN A 34 17.41 -1.21 69.15
N GLU A 35 16.58 -0.12 69.05
CA GLU A 35 15.25 -0.17 69.64
C GLU A 35 14.46 -1.24 68.87
N ALA A 36 13.90 -2.19 69.60
CA ALA A 36 13.09 -3.23 69.02
C ALA A 36 11.87 -2.60 68.33
N VAL A 37 11.53 -3.08 67.11
CA VAL A 37 10.30 -2.68 66.42
C VAL A 37 9.13 -3.12 67.26
N THR A 38 8.32 -2.15 67.73
CA THR A 38 7.12 -2.37 68.60
C THR A 38 5.84 -2.01 67.89
N SER A 39 5.91 -1.31 66.75
CA SER A 39 4.79 -1.08 65.85
C SER A 39 5.31 -0.92 64.42
N ILE A 40 4.42 -1.18 63.46
CA ILE A 40 4.73 -1.07 62.05
C ILE A 40 3.67 -0.23 61.32
N THR A 41 4.09 0.45 60.24
CA THR A 41 3.21 1.26 59.37
C THR A 41 3.30 0.76 57.96
N LEU A 42 2.17 0.48 57.31
CA LEU A 42 2.04 0.18 55.87
C LEU A 42 1.76 1.47 55.12
N SER A 43 2.51 1.68 54.02
CA SER A 43 2.35 2.83 53.15
C SER A 43 2.56 2.46 51.68
N THR A 44 2.06 3.31 50.79
CA THR A 44 2.25 3.24 49.34
C THR A 44 2.31 4.64 48.76
N ALA A 45 2.83 4.77 47.53
CA ALA A 45 2.88 6.05 46.81
C ALA A 45 1.52 6.50 46.31
N THR A 46 0.57 5.60 46.11
CA THR A 46 -0.77 5.90 45.58
C THR A 46 -1.83 5.00 46.25
N SER A 47 -3.01 5.53 46.42
CA SER A 47 -4.21 4.81 46.92
C SER A 47 -5.29 4.65 45.85
N GLU A 48 -5.10 5.23 44.68
CA GLU A 48 -6.00 5.12 43.52
C GLU A 48 -5.21 4.61 42.34
N VAL A 49 -5.67 3.53 41.70
CA VAL A 49 -5.00 2.89 40.56
C VAL A 49 -6.05 2.32 39.60
N ASN A 50 -5.62 2.01 38.39
CA ASN A 50 -6.45 1.34 37.39
C ASN A 50 -6.29 -0.17 37.47
N THR A 51 -7.29 -0.91 37.01
CA THR A 51 -7.23 -2.35 36.78
C THR A 51 -5.98 -2.73 35.98
N GLY A 52 -5.28 -3.80 36.41
CA GLY A 52 -3.99 -4.24 35.85
C GLY A 52 -2.77 -3.53 36.44
N SER A 53 -2.92 -2.49 37.26
CA SER A 53 -1.81 -1.79 37.87
C SER A 53 -1.11 -2.63 38.92
N GLN A 54 0.23 -2.56 38.93
CA GLN A 54 1.06 -3.16 39.97
C GLN A 54 1.49 -2.09 40.98
N VAL A 55 1.24 -2.33 42.25
CA VAL A 55 1.51 -1.39 43.37
C VAL A 55 2.53 -2.01 44.33
N ALA A 56 3.57 -1.24 44.63
CA ALA A 56 4.54 -1.58 45.66
C ALA A 56 4.18 -0.94 47.01
N PHE A 57 4.38 -1.67 48.07
CA PHE A 57 4.08 -1.26 49.44
C PHE A 57 5.35 -1.28 50.30
N VAL A 58 5.42 -0.36 51.22
CA VAL A 58 6.56 -0.24 52.15
C VAL A 58 6.04 -0.44 53.59
N VAL A 59 6.73 -1.26 54.34
CA VAL A 59 6.44 -1.47 55.78
C VAL A 59 7.59 -0.91 56.61
N THR A 60 7.29 0.10 57.40
CA THR A 60 8.30 0.79 58.23
C THR A 60 8.03 0.56 59.70
N GLY A 61 9.05 0.21 60.46
CA GLY A 61 9.02 0.11 61.93
C GLY A 61 9.02 1.48 62.60
N ASN A 62 8.55 1.55 63.83
CA ASN A 62 8.56 2.79 64.65
C ASN A 62 9.97 3.36 64.89
N ASN A 63 11.00 2.57 64.69
CA ASN A 63 12.43 2.98 64.75
C ASN A 63 12.98 3.41 63.35
N ALA A 64 12.11 3.68 62.39
CA ALA A 64 12.40 4.02 61.02
C ALA A 64 13.10 2.91 60.21
N SER A 65 13.15 1.66 60.70
CA SER A 65 13.68 0.55 59.91
C SER A 65 12.68 0.11 58.82
N ASP A 66 13.22 -0.17 57.61
CA ASP A 66 12.47 -0.83 56.56
C ASP A 66 12.38 -2.34 56.84
N VAL A 67 11.21 -2.84 57.11
CA VAL A 67 10.96 -4.25 57.43
C VAL A 67 10.09 -4.92 56.32
N THR A 68 9.99 -4.28 55.15
CA THR A 68 9.13 -4.71 54.05
C THR A 68 9.43 -6.15 53.60
N SER A 69 10.70 -6.49 53.41
CA SER A 69 11.10 -7.82 52.93
C SER A 69 10.87 -8.95 53.94
N SER A 70 10.73 -8.60 55.21
CA SER A 70 10.44 -9.54 56.31
C SER A 70 8.97 -9.53 56.77
N SER A 71 8.15 -8.73 56.09
CA SER A 71 6.70 -8.59 56.38
C SER A 71 5.86 -9.42 55.43
N THR A 72 4.72 -9.85 55.88
CA THR A 72 3.67 -10.48 55.04
C THR A 72 2.59 -9.47 54.75
N LEU A 73 2.42 -9.15 53.46
CA LEU A 73 1.32 -8.32 52.98
C LEU A 73 0.04 -9.15 52.80
N LYS A 74 -1.09 -8.61 53.22
CA LYS A 74 -2.40 -9.21 53.00
C LYS A 74 -3.32 -8.22 52.32
N VAL A 75 -4.05 -8.70 51.30
CA VAL A 75 -5.14 -8.00 50.61
C VAL A 75 -6.43 -8.75 50.95
N ASP A 76 -7.42 -8.07 51.54
CA ASP A 76 -8.69 -8.63 51.98
C ASP A 76 -8.50 -9.93 52.79
N GLY A 77 -7.46 -9.94 53.64
CA GLY A 77 -7.13 -11.05 54.52
C GLY A 77 -6.29 -12.17 53.87
N GLN A 78 -6.07 -12.17 52.56
CA GLN A 78 -5.26 -13.16 51.85
C GLN A 78 -3.81 -12.68 51.69
N SER A 79 -2.84 -13.56 51.98
CA SER A 79 -1.40 -13.22 51.78
C SER A 79 -1.07 -13.14 50.30
N VAL A 80 -0.36 -12.07 49.91
CA VAL A 80 0.00 -11.76 48.54
C VAL A 80 1.48 -11.40 48.43
N SER A 81 2.00 -11.38 47.20
CA SER A 81 3.35 -10.86 46.89
C SER A 81 3.37 -9.34 46.98
N ASN A 82 4.57 -8.78 47.23
CA ASN A 82 4.83 -7.35 47.10
C ASN A 82 5.94 -7.16 46.04
N PRO A 83 5.71 -6.42 44.95
CA PRO A 83 4.48 -5.69 44.60
C PRO A 83 3.30 -6.61 44.25
N PHE A 84 2.04 -6.06 44.36
CA PHE A 84 0.78 -6.76 44.07
C PHE A 84 0.11 -6.12 42.85
N SER A 85 -0.50 -6.96 41.97
CA SER A 85 -1.28 -6.51 40.82
C SER A 85 -2.78 -6.63 41.08
N PHE A 86 -3.50 -5.53 40.88
CA PHE A 86 -4.96 -5.44 41.03
C PHE A 86 -5.63 -5.68 39.68
N ASN A 87 -6.26 -6.85 39.50
CA ASN A 87 -6.80 -7.28 38.19
C ASN A 87 -8.33 -7.07 38.05
N SER A 88 -8.97 -6.50 39.06
CA SER A 88 -10.41 -6.17 39.05
C SER A 88 -10.61 -4.82 39.71
N ASP A 89 -11.64 -4.11 39.31
CA ASP A 89 -12.11 -2.91 39.99
C ASP A 89 -12.62 -3.22 41.39
N GLY A 90 -12.64 -2.23 42.24
CA GLY A 90 -13.15 -2.37 43.62
C GLY A 90 -12.30 -1.64 44.64
N SER A 91 -12.68 -1.83 45.92
CA SER A 91 -11.97 -1.26 47.07
C SER A 91 -11.35 -2.38 47.87
N TYR A 92 -10.04 -2.38 47.98
CA TYR A 92 -9.23 -3.43 48.61
C TYR A 92 -8.68 -2.94 49.93
N GLN A 93 -8.82 -3.74 51.01
CA GLN A 93 -8.25 -3.47 52.32
C GLN A 93 -6.92 -4.21 52.50
N LEU A 94 -5.87 -3.46 52.81
CA LEU A 94 -4.52 -3.99 52.97
C LEU A 94 -4.01 -3.83 54.38
N VAL A 95 -3.35 -4.86 54.89
CA VAL A 95 -2.59 -4.83 56.13
C VAL A 95 -1.28 -5.60 55.95
N ALA A 96 -0.28 -5.25 56.72
CA ALA A 96 0.99 -6.00 56.79
C ALA A 96 1.19 -6.59 58.19
N THR A 97 1.84 -7.72 58.26
CA THR A 97 2.24 -8.34 59.56
C THR A 97 3.73 -8.57 59.60
N TYR A 98 4.38 -8.27 60.73
CA TYR A 98 5.78 -8.45 61.00
C TYR A 98 5.99 -8.85 62.46
N ASN A 99 6.63 -10.00 62.75
CA ASN A 99 6.90 -10.52 64.11
C ASN A 99 5.70 -10.43 65.05
N GLY A 100 4.49 -10.75 64.55
CA GLY A 100 3.27 -10.70 65.36
C GLY A 100 2.64 -9.31 65.49
N LEU A 101 3.26 -8.26 64.98
CA LEU A 101 2.68 -6.91 64.88
C LEU A 101 1.83 -6.81 63.64
N THR A 102 0.78 -5.98 63.70
CA THR A 102 -0.09 -5.67 62.54
C THR A 102 -0.03 -4.17 62.28
N SER A 103 0.04 -3.80 61.03
CA SER A 103 0.09 -2.39 60.59
C SER A 103 -1.29 -1.71 60.70
N ASN A 104 -1.31 -0.40 60.40
CA ASN A 104 -2.56 0.28 59.97
C ASN A 104 -3.18 -0.42 58.77
N SER A 105 -4.48 -0.28 58.62
CA SER A 105 -5.17 -0.63 57.37
C SER A 105 -4.98 0.46 56.33
N LEU A 106 -4.72 0.05 55.08
CA LEU A 106 -4.61 0.91 53.92
C LEU A 106 -5.70 0.48 52.91
N THR A 107 -6.37 1.45 52.33
CA THR A 107 -7.37 1.19 51.28
C THR A 107 -6.78 1.57 49.92
N ILE A 108 -6.88 0.65 48.94
CA ILE A 108 -6.61 0.92 47.56
C ILE A 108 -7.91 0.87 46.78
N THR A 109 -8.22 1.94 46.06
CA THR A 109 -9.37 1.99 45.14
C THR A 109 -8.87 1.69 43.74
N VAL A 110 -9.41 0.67 43.12
CA VAL A 110 -9.11 0.25 41.76
C VAL A 110 -10.30 0.59 40.87
N SER A 111 -10.07 1.28 39.78
CA SER A 111 -11.10 1.64 38.81
C SER A 111 -10.76 1.04 37.46
N ASP A 112 -11.78 0.61 36.71
CA ASP A 112 -11.60 0.22 35.33
C ASP A 112 -11.12 1.41 34.49
N VAL A 113 -10.24 1.14 33.53
CA VAL A 113 -9.90 2.13 32.51
C VAL A 113 -10.99 2.07 31.45
N PRO A 114 -11.83 3.10 31.30
CA PRO A 114 -12.80 3.09 30.23
C PRO A 114 -12.10 3.12 28.87
N PRO A 115 -12.69 2.52 27.82
CA PRO A 115 -12.19 2.68 26.49
C PRO A 115 -12.19 4.16 26.09
N SER A 116 -11.28 4.55 25.19
CA SER A 116 -11.16 5.93 24.69
C SER A 116 -11.20 6.00 23.15
N SER A 117 -11.19 4.87 22.47
CA SER A 117 -11.36 4.72 21.04
C SER A 117 -11.61 3.26 20.68
N ILE A 118 -12.13 3.04 19.48
CA ILE A 118 -12.31 1.72 18.88
C ILE A 118 -11.74 1.67 17.48
N ILE A 119 -11.40 0.46 17.01
CA ILE A 119 -10.90 0.17 15.67
C ILE A 119 -11.74 -0.96 15.09
N LEU A 120 -12.20 -0.74 13.84
CA LEU A 120 -12.84 -1.75 13.00
C LEU A 120 -11.80 -2.35 12.06
N SER A 121 -11.77 -3.66 11.94
CA SER A 121 -10.90 -4.41 11.03
C SER A 121 -11.64 -5.61 10.42
N PHE A 122 -11.17 -6.09 9.28
CA PHE A 122 -11.74 -7.19 8.52
C PHE A 122 -10.72 -8.32 8.38
N ASP A 123 -11.22 -9.52 8.05
CA ASP A 123 -10.42 -10.73 7.87
C ASP A 123 -9.64 -10.76 6.55
N GLN A 124 -10.03 -9.92 5.55
CA GLN A 124 -9.34 -9.79 4.26
C GLN A 124 -9.21 -8.31 3.88
N GLU A 125 -8.28 -8.03 2.95
CA GLU A 125 -8.04 -6.68 2.41
C GLU A 125 -8.89 -6.39 1.16
N ASN A 126 -9.33 -7.44 0.45
CA ASN A 126 -10.15 -7.34 -0.76
C ASN A 126 -11.24 -8.40 -0.78
N TYR A 127 -12.37 -8.06 -1.36
CA TYR A 127 -13.52 -8.96 -1.55
C TYR A 127 -14.11 -8.76 -2.94
N ILE A 128 -14.82 -9.79 -3.44
CA ILE A 128 -15.61 -9.75 -4.67
C ILE A 128 -17.11 -10.00 -4.37
N SER A 129 -17.96 -9.78 -5.34
CA SER A 129 -19.39 -10.08 -5.23
C SER A 129 -19.61 -11.58 -4.93
N GLY A 130 -20.39 -11.87 -3.91
CA GLY A 130 -20.63 -13.22 -3.37
C GLY A 130 -19.78 -13.59 -2.15
N ASP A 131 -18.76 -12.83 -1.83
CA ASP A 131 -17.93 -13.06 -0.64
C ASP A 131 -18.64 -12.70 0.66
N SER A 132 -18.14 -13.28 1.75
CA SER A 132 -18.59 -13.04 3.11
C SER A 132 -17.44 -12.47 3.93
N ALA A 133 -17.62 -11.26 4.46
CA ALA A 133 -16.63 -10.52 5.25
C ALA A 133 -16.88 -10.67 6.74
N THR A 134 -15.88 -11.13 7.47
CA THR A 134 -15.91 -11.18 8.93
C THR A 134 -15.17 -9.98 9.51
N TYR A 135 -15.80 -9.25 10.41
CA TYR A 135 -15.19 -8.08 11.03
C TYR A 135 -14.99 -8.25 12.54
N ILE A 136 -14.05 -7.49 13.06
CA ILE A 136 -13.71 -7.42 14.48
C ILE A 136 -13.64 -5.96 14.90
N VAL A 137 -14.29 -5.63 16.02
CA VAL A 137 -14.17 -4.32 16.68
C VAL A 137 -13.37 -4.51 17.96
N LYS A 138 -12.31 -3.74 18.13
CA LYS A 138 -11.49 -3.72 19.34
C LYS A 138 -11.42 -2.32 19.93
N ASP A 139 -11.38 -2.26 21.26
CA ASP A 139 -11.09 -1.01 21.96
C ASP A 139 -9.57 -0.73 22.02
N ASN A 140 -9.20 0.44 22.52
CA ASN A 140 -7.79 0.84 22.69
C ASN A 140 -7.05 0.03 23.77
N LEU A 141 -7.76 -0.78 24.56
CA LEU A 141 -7.20 -1.72 25.54
C LEU A 141 -7.01 -3.12 24.94
N ASN A 142 -7.29 -3.27 23.63
CA ASN A 142 -7.25 -4.52 22.86
C ASN A 142 -8.33 -5.55 23.27
N ASN A 143 -9.38 -5.14 23.96
CA ASN A 143 -10.55 -6.00 24.19
C ASN A 143 -11.37 -6.10 22.90
N THR A 144 -11.89 -7.29 22.62
CA THR A 144 -12.83 -7.49 21.51
C THR A 144 -14.24 -7.13 21.97
N VAL A 145 -14.81 -6.10 21.35
CA VAL A 145 -16.16 -5.56 21.67
C VAL A 145 -17.14 -5.74 20.50
N THR A 146 -16.84 -6.65 19.58
CA THR A 146 -17.63 -6.88 18.34
C THR A 146 -19.09 -7.19 18.62
N SER A 147 -19.40 -7.99 19.67
CA SER A 147 -20.77 -8.37 20.01
C SER A 147 -21.60 -7.25 20.65
N GLU A 148 -20.94 -6.19 21.10
CA GLU A 148 -21.52 -5.05 21.80
C GLU A 148 -21.52 -3.79 20.93
N ALA A 149 -20.71 -3.79 19.85
CA ALA A 149 -20.62 -2.71 18.88
C ALA A 149 -21.75 -2.82 17.84
N GLU A 150 -22.29 -1.69 17.44
CA GLU A 150 -23.13 -1.59 16.24
C GLU A 150 -22.22 -1.27 15.04
N VAL A 151 -22.29 -2.12 14.00
CA VAL A 151 -21.56 -1.90 12.75
C VAL A 151 -22.56 -1.59 11.64
N THR A 152 -22.27 -0.56 10.87
CA THR A 152 -23.10 -0.13 9.74
C THR A 152 -22.31 -0.20 8.44
N VAL A 153 -22.98 -0.50 7.32
CA VAL A 153 -22.50 -0.32 5.95
C VAL A 153 -23.37 0.73 5.27
N ASN A 154 -22.75 1.75 4.71
CA ASN A 154 -23.46 2.88 4.08
C ASN A 154 -24.60 3.43 4.95
N GLY A 155 -24.37 3.46 6.29
CA GLY A 155 -25.32 3.93 7.30
C GLY A 155 -26.42 2.94 7.69
N THR A 156 -26.42 1.70 7.18
CA THR A 156 -27.39 0.65 7.55
C THR A 156 -26.72 -0.39 8.45
N ALA A 157 -27.34 -0.72 9.57
CA ALA A 157 -26.83 -1.74 10.51
C ALA A 157 -26.77 -3.13 9.87
N ILE A 158 -25.73 -3.88 10.19
CA ILE A 158 -25.42 -5.17 9.58
C ILE A 158 -25.09 -6.25 10.60
N ASP A 159 -25.26 -7.51 10.21
CA ASP A 159 -24.80 -8.69 10.94
C ASP A 159 -23.35 -9.06 10.61
N ASN A 160 -22.69 -9.83 11.46
CA ASN A 160 -21.37 -10.41 11.26
C ASN A 160 -21.50 -11.94 11.09
N PRO A 161 -21.06 -12.53 9.96
CA PRO A 161 -20.42 -11.89 8.80
C PRO A 161 -21.40 -11.11 7.90
N TYR A 162 -20.87 -10.13 7.14
CA TYR A 162 -21.58 -9.40 6.09
C TYR A 162 -21.35 -10.06 4.73
N ASN A 163 -22.41 -10.18 3.90
CA ASN A 163 -22.32 -10.76 2.56
C ASN A 163 -22.44 -9.69 1.49
N PHE A 164 -21.45 -9.60 0.60
CA PHE A 164 -21.49 -8.72 -0.57
C PHE A 164 -22.35 -9.37 -1.67
N ILE A 165 -23.50 -8.77 -1.97
CA ILE A 165 -24.49 -9.33 -2.92
C ILE A 165 -24.58 -8.58 -4.24
N SER A 166 -23.88 -7.47 -4.40
CA SER A 166 -23.85 -6.63 -5.59
C SER A 166 -22.58 -5.82 -5.68
N ASP A 167 -22.29 -5.35 -6.87
CA ASP A 167 -21.20 -4.41 -7.13
C ASP A 167 -21.48 -3.06 -6.48
N GLY A 168 -20.43 -2.35 -6.12
CA GLY A 168 -20.53 -1.02 -5.52
C GLY A 168 -19.47 -0.76 -4.44
N THR A 169 -19.50 0.46 -3.91
CA THR A 169 -18.64 0.86 -2.79
C THR A 169 -19.39 0.71 -1.47
N TYR A 170 -18.75 0.04 -0.54
CA TYR A 170 -19.26 -0.28 0.78
C TYR A 170 -18.38 0.39 1.84
N GLU A 171 -18.96 1.34 2.59
CA GLU A 171 -18.26 2.03 3.68
C GLU A 171 -18.77 1.51 5.04
N PHE A 172 -17.85 0.94 5.81
CA PHE A 172 -18.14 0.36 7.13
C PHE A 172 -17.66 1.27 8.24
N ILE A 173 -18.52 1.45 9.24
CA ILE A 173 -18.24 2.21 10.46
C ILE A 173 -18.83 1.45 11.65
N ALA A 174 -18.06 1.34 12.74
CA ALA A 174 -18.52 0.80 14.01
C ALA A 174 -18.76 1.91 15.05
N THR A 175 -19.74 1.70 15.92
CA THR A 175 -19.96 2.52 17.12
C THR A 175 -20.06 1.65 18.36
N TYR A 176 -19.42 2.07 19.45
CA TYR A 176 -19.43 1.40 20.75
C TYR A 176 -19.18 2.41 21.84
N ASP A 177 -20.03 2.42 22.88
CA ASP A 177 -19.93 3.30 24.07
C ASP A 177 -19.71 4.79 23.71
N GLY A 178 -20.34 5.27 22.63
CA GLY A 178 -20.23 6.65 22.14
C GLY A 178 -18.98 6.95 21.30
N PHE A 179 -18.12 5.98 21.08
CA PHE A 179 -16.96 6.08 20.16
C PHE A 179 -17.33 5.59 18.78
N THR A 180 -16.69 6.21 17.77
CA THR A 180 -16.79 5.83 16.37
C THR A 180 -15.42 5.34 15.88
N SER A 181 -15.41 4.26 15.12
CA SER A 181 -14.18 3.67 14.56
C SER A 181 -13.61 4.48 13.37
N ASN A 182 -12.49 4.01 12.83
CA ASN A 182 -12.08 4.30 11.46
C ASN A 182 -13.16 3.84 10.47
N THR A 183 -13.27 4.53 9.33
CA THR A 183 -14.02 4.03 8.16
C THR A 183 -13.17 2.99 7.42
N VAL A 184 -13.76 1.86 7.04
CA VAL A 184 -13.16 0.87 6.15
C VAL A 184 -14.01 0.81 4.90
N SER A 185 -13.40 0.95 3.72
CA SER A 185 -14.09 0.93 2.43
C SER A 185 -13.61 -0.21 1.56
N PHE A 186 -14.57 -0.89 0.89
CA PHE A 186 -14.31 -1.87 -0.15
C PHE A 186 -15.08 -1.50 -1.40
N THR A 187 -14.43 -1.62 -2.56
CA THR A 187 -15.10 -1.61 -3.86
C THR A 187 -15.27 -3.05 -4.31
N ILE A 188 -16.51 -3.46 -4.52
CA ILE A 188 -16.87 -4.83 -4.86
C ILE A 188 -17.28 -4.86 -6.32
N GLU A 189 -16.71 -5.78 -7.05
CA GLU A 189 -17.02 -6.04 -8.45
C GLU A 189 -17.31 -7.53 -8.67
N THR A 190 -18.28 -7.83 -9.52
CA THR A 190 -18.50 -9.21 -9.95
C THR A 190 -17.42 -9.58 -10.96
N PRO A 191 -16.65 -10.66 -10.76
CA PRO A 191 -15.67 -11.09 -11.74
C PRO A 191 -16.31 -11.27 -13.11
N SER A 192 -15.74 -10.65 -14.14
CA SER A 192 -16.18 -10.83 -15.52
C SER A 192 -16.04 -12.28 -15.94
N VAL A 193 -17.11 -12.84 -16.48
CA VAL A 193 -17.04 -14.14 -17.16
C VAL A 193 -16.65 -13.87 -18.60
N TYR A 194 -15.37 -14.02 -18.91
CA TYR A 194 -14.82 -13.90 -20.25
C TYR A 194 -14.09 -15.17 -20.65
N SER A 195 -13.84 -15.36 -21.95
CA SER A 195 -12.99 -16.45 -22.45
C SER A 195 -11.64 -15.88 -22.88
N ASP A 196 -10.58 -16.53 -22.44
CA ASP A 196 -9.19 -16.20 -22.79
C ASP A 196 -8.47 -17.45 -23.25
N THR A 197 -8.01 -17.47 -24.48
CA THR A 197 -7.42 -18.63 -25.12
C THR A 197 -6.19 -18.26 -25.92
N ASN A 198 -5.21 -19.15 -25.96
CA ASN A 198 -4.02 -19.03 -26.75
C ASN A 198 -3.91 -20.16 -27.78
N SER A 199 -3.41 -19.84 -28.96
CA SER A 199 -3.10 -20.82 -30.00
C SER A 199 -1.74 -20.48 -30.66
N PHE A 200 -1.20 -21.46 -31.40
CA PHE A 200 0.03 -21.27 -32.15
C PHE A 200 -0.02 -22.01 -33.49
N THR A 201 0.37 -21.30 -34.52
CA THR A 201 0.55 -21.85 -35.88
C THR A 201 2.03 -21.75 -36.25
N ALA A 202 2.65 -22.87 -36.62
CA ALA A 202 4.08 -22.97 -36.87
C ALA A 202 4.56 -22.29 -38.16
N SER A 203 3.63 -21.68 -38.91
CA SER A 203 3.90 -20.92 -40.13
C SER A 203 2.84 -19.83 -40.31
N GLY A 204 3.13 -18.81 -41.13
CA GLY A 204 2.19 -17.74 -41.42
C GLY A 204 2.71 -16.36 -41.05
N ALA A 205 3.78 -16.26 -40.27
CA ALA A 205 4.40 -14.98 -40.00
C ALA A 205 5.08 -14.43 -41.27
N PRO A 206 4.92 -13.13 -41.57
CA PRO A 206 5.69 -12.46 -42.60
C PRO A 206 7.22 -12.61 -42.43
N ALA A 207 7.95 -12.62 -43.52
CA ALA A 207 9.43 -12.70 -43.50
C ALA A 207 10.09 -11.43 -42.92
N THR A 208 9.40 -10.31 -43.01
CA THR A 208 9.84 -8.98 -42.49
C THR A 208 8.67 -8.25 -41.88
N PHE A 209 8.99 -7.40 -40.90
CA PHE A 209 8.01 -6.53 -40.22
C PHE A 209 8.51 -5.09 -40.26
N THR A 210 7.59 -4.15 -40.24
CA THR A 210 7.88 -2.73 -40.02
C THR A 210 8.22 -2.49 -38.57
N LYS A 211 9.38 -1.86 -38.28
CA LYS A 211 9.73 -1.44 -36.92
C LYS A 211 8.89 -0.24 -36.53
N LYS A 212 8.31 -0.33 -35.32
CA LYS A 212 7.47 0.69 -34.71
C LYS A 212 7.98 1.03 -33.32
N VAL A 213 7.62 2.20 -32.84
CA VAL A 213 8.11 2.76 -31.58
C VAL A 213 6.93 3.13 -30.69
N LEU A 214 6.99 2.74 -29.43
CA LEU A 214 6.09 3.19 -28.37
C LEU A 214 6.79 4.27 -27.53
N LEU A 215 6.09 5.40 -27.35
CA LEU A 215 6.46 6.46 -26.41
C LEU A 215 5.59 6.32 -25.15
N GLU A 216 6.22 6.00 -24.04
CA GLU A 216 5.57 5.70 -22.77
C GLU A 216 5.74 6.90 -21.83
N ASP A 217 4.68 7.71 -21.64
CA ASP A 217 4.70 8.97 -20.88
C ASP A 217 4.19 8.80 -19.44
N PHE A 218 5.09 8.72 -18.50
CA PHE A 218 4.75 8.87 -17.08
C PHE A 218 4.42 10.33 -16.78
N THR A 219 3.13 10.60 -16.60
CA THR A 219 2.52 11.92 -16.58
C THR A 219 1.53 12.11 -15.42
N GLY A 220 0.91 13.26 -15.30
CA GLY A 220 -0.14 13.54 -14.32
C GLY A 220 -0.74 14.94 -14.44
N THR A 221 -2.02 15.07 -14.09
CA THR A 221 -2.75 16.35 -14.08
C THR A 221 -2.11 17.39 -13.15
N TRP A 222 -1.49 16.94 -12.09
CA TRP A 222 -0.80 17.75 -11.09
C TRP A 222 0.58 18.24 -11.55
N CYS A 223 1.14 17.70 -12.64
CA CYS A 223 2.50 17.93 -13.12
C CYS A 223 2.56 19.16 -14.06
N PRO A 224 3.18 20.29 -13.66
CA PRO A 224 3.22 21.50 -14.51
C PRO A 224 4.21 21.40 -15.68
N GLN A 225 5.11 20.43 -15.66
CA GLN A 225 6.12 20.20 -16.73
C GLN A 225 5.67 19.13 -17.74
N CYS A 226 4.54 18.46 -17.52
CA CYS A 226 4.04 17.38 -18.38
C CYS A 226 3.43 17.86 -19.71
N PRO A 227 2.71 19.00 -19.80
CA PRO A 227 2.14 19.45 -21.07
C PRO A 227 3.13 19.61 -22.23
N PRO A 228 4.37 20.13 -22.05
CA PRO A 228 5.36 20.15 -23.13
C PRO A 228 5.79 18.77 -23.64
N ALA A 229 5.90 17.77 -22.76
CA ALA A 229 6.22 16.39 -23.16
C ALA A 229 5.09 15.77 -23.96
N GLY A 230 3.85 15.86 -23.47
CA GLY A 230 2.65 15.39 -24.20
C GLY A 230 2.52 16.04 -25.59
N ALA A 231 2.80 17.34 -25.71
CA ALA A 231 2.79 18.03 -27.00
C ALA A 231 3.88 17.50 -27.96
N ALA A 232 5.06 17.14 -27.44
CA ALA A 232 6.13 16.56 -28.25
C ALA A 232 5.78 15.14 -28.73
N ILE A 233 5.13 14.32 -27.88
CA ILE A 233 4.62 12.98 -28.25
C ILE A 233 3.59 13.11 -29.39
N VAL A 234 2.60 13.99 -29.24
CA VAL A 234 1.61 14.24 -30.29
C VAL A 234 2.26 14.70 -31.59
N ALA A 235 3.30 15.53 -31.53
CA ALA A 235 4.04 15.96 -32.71
C ALA A 235 4.80 14.78 -33.37
N ALA A 236 5.40 13.90 -32.56
CA ALA A 236 6.08 12.71 -33.08
C ALA A 236 5.13 11.74 -33.77
N ILE A 237 3.97 11.43 -33.17
CA ILE A 237 2.92 10.57 -33.72
C ILE A 237 2.38 11.16 -35.04
N ASN A 238 2.07 12.45 -35.05
CA ASN A 238 1.59 13.13 -36.27
C ASN A 238 2.65 13.18 -37.39
N GLY A 239 3.92 13.12 -37.04
CA GLY A 239 5.05 13.14 -37.99
C GLY A 239 5.38 11.79 -38.60
N ASN A 240 5.04 10.67 -37.96
CA ASN A 240 5.36 9.32 -38.41
C ASN A 240 4.35 8.30 -37.88
N SER A 241 3.65 7.61 -38.78
CA SER A 241 2.65 6.60 -38.48
C SER A 241 3.18 5.33 -37.81
N ASN A 242 4.49 5.18 -37.69
CA ASN A 242 5.15 4.07 -36.98
C ASN A 242 5.49 4.44 -35.52
N ILE A 243 4.97 5.56 -35.02
CA ILE A 243 5.14 6.00 -33.64
C ILE A 243 3.78 6.00 -32.96
N PHE A 244 3.70 5.35 -31.82
CA PHE A 244 2.52 5.32 -30.94
C PHE A 244 2.88 5.92 -29.60
N GLY A 245 1.86 6.31 -28.83
CA GLY A 245 2.03 6.86 -27.50
C GLY A 245 1.09 6.22 -26.50
N VAL A 246 1.47 6.23 -25.23
CA VAL A 246 0.60 5.88 -24.11
C VAL A 246 0.90 6.77 -22.92
N GLY A 247 -0.16 7.33 -22.31
CA GLY A 247 -0.06 8.15 -21.11
C GLY A 247 -0.30 7.32 -19.84
N TYR A 248 0.73 7.19 -19.02
CA TYR A 248 0.69 6.55 -17.70
C TYR A 248 0.45 7.61 -16.64
N HIS A 249 -0.82 7.91 -16.38
CA HIS A 249 -1.19 8.80 -15.30
C HIS A 249 -0.90 8.12 -13.96
N ALA A 250 -0.06 8.72 -13.14
CA ALA A 250 0.40 8.13 -11.89
C ALA A 250 0.64 9.18 -10.80
N SER A 251 0.49 8.76 -9.54
CA SER A 251 0.77 9.53 -8.34
C SER A 251 -0.13 10.77 -8.11
N GLY A 252 -0.14 11.25 -6.87
CA GLY A 252 -0.76 12.52 -6.52
C GLY A 252 -2.30 12.53 -6.51
N GLY A 253 -2.96 11.37 -6.63
CA GLY A 253 -4.41 11.28 -6.74
C GLY A 253 -4.92 11.74 -8.10
N ASP A 254 -4.18 11.42 -9.17
CA ASP A 254 -4.59 11.70 -10.54
C ASP A 254 -5.89 10.93 -10.87
N PRO A 255 -6.93 11.59 -11.41
CA PRO A 255 -8.20 10.93 -11.69
C PRO A 255 -8.15 9.87 -12.80
N MET A 256 -7.05 9.78 -13.54
CA MET A 256 -6.81 8.81 -14.61
C MET A 256 -5.78 7.74 -14.21
N GLU A 257 -5.35 7.72 -12.94
CA GLU A 257 -4.43 6.71 -12.42
C GLU A 257 -5.12 5.35 -12.34
N ILE A 258 -4.42 4.29 -12.75
CA ILE A 258 -4.79 2.90 -12.53
C ILE A 258 -3.71 2.20 -11.69
N PRO A 259 -4.00 1.07 -11.03
CA PRO A 259 -3.03 0.39 -10.15
C PRO A 259 -1.70 0.06 -10.83
N GLU A 260 -1.73 -0.33 -12.11
CA GLU A 260 -0.57 -0.71 -12.90
C GLU A 260 0.39 0.48 -13.10
N THR A 261 -0.13 1.69 -13.37
CA THR A 261 0.73 2.87 -13.56
C THR A 261 1.42 3.30 -12.29
N ALA A 262 0.74 3.19 -11.14
CA ALA A 262 1.33 3.40 -9.83
C ALA A 262 2.41 2.34 -9.53
N TYR A 263 2.12 1.06 -9.83
CA TYR A 263 3.07 -0.04 -9.67
C TYR A 263 4.33 0.20 -10.53
N TRP A 264 4.19 0.47 -11.84
CA TRP A 264 5.33 0.65 -12.75
C TRP A 264 6.15 1.90 -12.42
N SER A 265 5.52 2.97 -12.00
CA SER A 265 6.24 4.17 -11.54
C SER A 265 7.24 3.85 -10.43
N ASN A 266 6.83 3.00 -9.46
CA ASN A 266 7.70 2.53 -8.41
C ASN A 266 8.69 1.45 -8.88
N TYR A 267 8.20 0.46 -9.64
CA TYR A 267 8.99 -0.69 -10.08
C TYR A 267 10.15 -0.31 -11.00
N TYR A 268 9.92 0.63 -11.94
CA TYR A 268 10.95 1.15 -12.84
C TYR A 268 11.66 2.40 -12.29
N ASN A 269 11.45 2.72 -11.02
CA ASN A 269 12.14 3.78 -10.31
C ASN A 269 12.01 5.16 -10.99
N VAL A 270 10.79 5.52 -11.38
CA VAL A 270 10.48 6.81 -12.00
C VAL A 270 10.55 7.91 -10.95
N THR A 271 11.67 8.63 -10.89
CA THR A 271 11.98 9.61 -9.85
C THR A 271 11.44 11.01 -10.11
N GLY A 272 10.82 11.25 -11.28
CA GLY A 272 10.27 12.57 -11.64
C GLY A 272 9.37 12.54 -12.86
N PHE A 273 8.49 13.54 -12.95
CA PHE A 273 7.50 13.69 -14.02
C PHE A 273 7.70 15.00 -14.78
N PRO A 274 7.56 15.05 -16.13
CA PRO A 274 7.35 13.89 -16.98
C PRO A 274 8.59 13.00 -17.10
N THR A 275 8.39 11.71 -17.26
CA THR A 275 9.41 10.79 -17.76
C THR A 275 8.82 10.06 -18.94
N VAL A 276 9.46 10.18 -20.10
CA VAL A 276 9.05 9.48 -21.33
C VAL A 276 10.13 8.49 -21.70
N TYR A 277 9.76 7.23 -21.91
CA TYR A 277 10.63 6.19 -22.42
C TYR A 277 10.35 5.94 -23.90
N VAL A 278 11.37 5.48 -24.63
CA VAL A 278 11.30 5.13 -26.05
C VAL A 278 11.59 3.65 -26.19
N ASN A 279 10.57 2.85 -26.48
CA ASN A 279 10.67 1.38 -26.60
C ASN A 279 11.33 0.69 -25.41
N GLY A 280 11.10 1.20 -24.20
CA GLY A 280 11.63 0.58 -23.00
C GLY A 280 12.27 1.54 -22.01
N ALA A 281 12.53 1.06 -20.80
CA ALA A 281 12.93 1.86 -19.66
C ALA A 281 14.44 2.17 -19.58
N ASP A 282 15.18 2.09 -20.69
CA ASP A 282 16.63 2.23 -20.67
C ASP A 282 17.10 3.69 -20.55
N THR A 283 16.47 4.59 -21.31
CA THR A 283 16.87 5.99 -21.34
C THR A 283 15.67 6.90 -21.49
N ARG A 284 15.60 7.88 -20.62
CA ARG A 284 14.59 8.94 -20.68
C ARG A 284 14.72 9.72 -21.99
N TRP A 285 13.62 9.90 -22.71
CA TRP A 285 13.59 10.65 -23.95
C TRP A 285 13.89 12.14 -23.73
N ASN A 286 14.82 12.65 -24.55
CA ASN A 286 14.96 14.09 -24.74
C ASN A 286 13.97 14.54 -25.81
N TYR A 287 12.74 14.90 -25.39
CA TYR A 287 11.65 15.27 -26.30
C TYR A 287 11.86 16.57 -27.10
N ASN A 288 13.02 17.23 -26.97
CA ASN A 288 13.45 18.27 -27.86
C ASN A 288 14.22 17.73 -29.12
N SER A 289 14.37 16.41 -29.22
CA SER A 289 15.09 15.75 -30.32
C SER A 289 14.46 14.41 -30.65
N MET A 290 14.32 14.12 -31.94
CA MET A 290 13.87 12.82 -32.44
C MET A 290 14.97 11.75 -32.49
N ALA A 291 16.22 12.09 -32.20
CA ALA A 291 17.36 11.20 -32.45
C ALA A 291 17.24 9.81 -31.78
N GLN A 292 16.67 9.72 -30.57
CA GLN A 292 16.43 8.43 -29.90
C GLN A 292 15.35 7.63 -30.63
N VAL A 293 14.24 8.27 -30.99
CA VAL A 293 13.13 7.66 -31.72
C VAL A 293 13.58 7.21 -33.12
N ASP A 294 14.35 8.03 -33.83
CA ASP A 294 14.90 7.70 -35.15
C ASP A 294 15.87 6.52 -35.08
N THR A 295 16.62 6.39 -33.99
CA THR A 295 17.51 5.24 -33.74
C THR A 295 16.72 3.96 -33.63
N GLU A 296 15.64 3.97 -32.79
CA GLU A 296 14.76 2.82 -32.62
C GLU A 296 14.04 2.44 -33.93
N LEU A 297 13.52 3.42 -34.67
CA LEU A 297 12.86 3.19 -35.96
C LEU A 297 13.78 2.59 -37.03
N ALA A 298 15.08 2.80 -36.90
CA ALA A 298 16.07 2.26 -37.83
C ALA A 298 16.45 0.80 -37.53
N GLU A 299 16.03 0.25 -36.41
CA GLU A 299 16.29 -1.15 -36.08
C GLU A 299 15.47 -2.11 -36.95
N THR A 300 15.93 -3.36 -37.01
CA THR A 300 15.20 -4.44 -37.70
C THR A 300 14.20 -5.08 -36.75
N ALA A 301 12.91 -5.07 -37.12
CA ALA A 301 11.90 -5.76 -36.36
C ALA A 301 12.01 -7.28 -36.56
N THR A 302 12.13 -8.00 -35.43
CA THR A 302 12.14 -9.47 -35.38
C THR A 302 10.81 -10.06 -35.06
N VAL A 303 9.87 -9.22 -34.61
CA VAL A 303 8.51 -9.55 -34.21
C VAL A 303 7.55 -8.58 -34.89
N GLY A 304 6.40 -9.06 -35.32
CA GLY A 304 5.28 -8.24 -35.81
C GLY A 304 4.02 -8.54 -35.02
N LEU A 305 3.08 -7.60 -35.04
CA LEU A 305 1.79 -7.76 -34.38
C LEU A 305 0.64 -7.45 -35.37
N ALA A 306 -0.44 -8.21 -35.24
CA ALA A 306 -1.73 -7.90 -35.82
C ALA A 306 -2.77 -7.86 -34.71
N ILE A 307 -3.74 -6.97 -34.81
CA ILE A 307 -4.73 -6.73 -33.75
C ILE A 307 -6.11 -6.54 -34.38
N GLU A 308 -7.11 -7.21 -33.79
CA GLU A 308 -8.52 -6.94 -34.03
C GLU A 308 -9.21 -6.71 -32.68
N GLY A 309 -9.98 -5.63 -32.55
CA GLY A 309 -10.76 -5.31 -31.35
C GLY A 309 -12.16 -4.85 -31.74
N THR A 310 -13.21 -5.46 -31.17
CA THR A 310 -14.61 -5.09 -31.44
C THR A 310 -15.43 -5.04 -30.16
N ILE A 311 -16.44 -4.15 -30.13
CA ILE A 311 -17.42 -4.12 -29.03
C ILE A 311 -18.72 -4.74 -29.51
N ILE A 312 -19.13 -5.86 -28.90
CA ILE A 312 -20.35 -6.58 -29.19
C ILE A 312 -21.21 -6.67 -27.93
N GLY A 313 -22.41 -6.07 -27.98
CA GLY A 313 -23.31 -6.09 -26.82
C GLY A 313 -22.76 -5.39 -25.55
N GLY A 314 -21.87 -4.40 -25.74
CA GLY A 314 -21.23 -3.67 -24.64
C GLY A 314 -19.99 -4.39 -24.03
N LYS A 315 -19.60 -5.52 -24.59
CA LYS A 315 -18.40 -6.28 -24.20
C LYS A 315 -17.34 -6.13 -25.27
N LEU A 316 -16.08 -6.11 -24.87
CA LEU A 316 -14.93 -6.10 -25.77
C LEU A 316 -14.49 -7.54 -26.10
N ASP A 317 -14.40 -7.81 -27.40
CA ASP A 317 -13.73 -8.98 -27.96
C ASP A 317 -12.44 -8.50 -28.61
N LEU A 318 -11.32 -9.18 -28.38
CA LEU A 318 -10.05 -8.85 -28.99
C LEU A 318 -9.27 -10.10 -29.40
N GLU A 319 -8.51 -9.96 -30.48
CA GLU A 319 -7.54 -10.94 -30.93
C GLU A 319 -6.21 -10.22 -31.20
N VAL A 320 -5.12 -10.78 -30.66
CA VAL A 320 -3.76 -10.28 -30.88
C VAL A 320 -2.92 -11.42 -31.41
N GLU A 321 -2.37 -11.22 -32.60
CA GLU A 321 -1.40 -12.12 -33.20
C GLU A 321 0.02 -11.57 -33.08
N VAL A 322 0.96 -12.44 -32.71
CA VAL A 322 2.39 -12.15 -32.64
C VAL A 322 3.13 -13.07 -33.61
N GLY A 323 3.65 -12.49 -34.69
CA GLY A 323 4.46 -13.19 -35.69
C GLY A 323 5.95 -13.09 -35.38
N PHE A 324 6.68 -14.18 -35.56
CA PHE A 324 8.13 -14.25 -35.33
C PHE A 324 8.85 -14.56 -36.64
N ASN A 325 9.72 -13.64 -37.14
CA ASN A 325 10.61 -13.92 -38.26
C ASN A 325 12.01 -14.36 -37.82
N THR A 326 12.22 -14.43 -36.51
CA THR A 326 13.42 -14.94 -35.84
C THR A 326 13.02 -15.51 -34.50
N THR A 327 13.51 -16.69 -34.13
CA THR A 327 13.28 -17.24 -32.78
C THR A 327 14.05 -16.39 -31.77
N PRO A 328 13.40 -15.76 -30.77
CA PRO A 328 14.09 -15.00 -29.74
C PRO A 328 15.04 -15.88 -28.92
N ASN A 329 16.15 -15.31 -28.50
CA ASN A 329 17.11 -16.00 -27.62
C ASN A 329 16.77 -15.82 -26.13
N GLU A 330 15.83 -14.92 -25.83
CA GLU A 330 15.42 -14.52 -24.49
C GLU A 330 13.93 -14.80 -24.30
N GLU A 331 13.49 -14.77 -23.05
CA GLU A 331 12.08 -14.81 -22.74
C GLU A 331 11.40 -13.54 -23.27
N VAL A 332 10.33 -13.72 -24.02
CA VAL A 332 9.49 -12.62 -24.52
C VAL A 332 8.11 -12.65 -23.92
N LYS A 333 7.56 -11.47 -23.72
CA LYS A 333 6.28 -11.25 -23.05
C LYS A 333 5.39 -10.37 -23.91
N LEU A 334 4.12 -10.73 -23.98
CA LEU A 334 3.08 -9.94 -24.61
C LEU A 334 2.48 -8.98 -23.58
N MET A 335 2.32 -7.72 -23.97
CA MET A 335 1.52 -6.72 -23.27
C MET A 335 0.34 -6.33 -24.15
N ILE A 336 -0.85 -6.17 -23.54
CA ILE A 336 -2.06 -5.71 -24.22
C ILE A 336 -2.72 -4.64 -23.36
N TYR A 337 -2.93 -3.46 -23.93
CA TYR A 337 -3.50 -2.28 -23.29
C TYR A 337 -4.82 -1.85 -23.96
N LEU A 338 -5.76 -1.44 -23.14
CA LEU A 338 -6.86 -0.59 -23.58
C LEU A 338 -6.50 0.86 -23.29
N VAL A 339 -6.55 1.68 -24.32
CA VAL A 339 -6.19 3.09 -24.26
C VAL A 339 -7.36 3.93 -24.73
N GLU A 340 -7.60 5.09 -24.13
CA GLU A 340 -8.61 6.05 -24.58
C GLU A 340 -7.96 7.35 -24.99
N ASP A 341 -8.24 7.80 -26.21
CA ASP A 341 -7.82 9.09 -26.70
C ASP A 341 -8.81 10.21 -26.36
N ASN A 342 -8.37 11.45 -26.46
CA ASN A 342 -9.20 12.65 -26.28
C ASN A 342 -9.91 12.75 -24.91
N VAL A 343 -9.27 12.34 -23.85
CA VAL A 343 -9.82 12.38 -22.49
C VAL A 343 -9.74 13.78 -21.89
N THR A 344 -10.83 14.23 -21.27
CA THR A 344 -10.84 15.45 -20.44
C THR A 344 -11.31 15.12 -19.03
N THR A 345 -10.82 15.85 -18.04
CA THR A 345 -11.21 15.66 -16.63
C THR A 345 -11.58 16.99 -15.97
N SER A 346 -12.42 16.93 -14.94
CA SER A 346 -12.74 18.11 -14.12
C SER A 346 -11.53 18.66 -13.35
N THR A 347 -10.49 17.82 -13.15
CA THR A 347 -9.21 18.25 -12.54
C THR A 347 -8.40 19.03 -13.56
N PRO A 348 -8.05 20.32 -13.29
CA PRO A 348 -7.28 21.11 -14.24
C PRO A 348 -5.87 20.57 -14.43
N GLN A 349 -5.40 20.53 -15.69
CA GLN A 349 -4.00 20.23 -15.96
C GLN A 349 -3.10 21.36 -15.47
N SER A 350 -2.25 21.06 -14.51
CA SER A 350 -1.24 22.01 -14.02
C SER A 350 -0.26 22.37 -15.15
N GLY A 351 0.17 23.64 -15.20
CA GLY A 351 1.09 24.13 -16.25
C GLY A 351 0.46 24.37 -17.62
N SER A 352 -0.84 24.06 -17.80
CA SER A 352 -1.58 24.37 -19.02
C SER A 352 -2.53 25.55 -18.84
N SER A 353 -2.59 26.47 -19.81
CA SER A 353 -3.60 27.53 -19.83
C SER A 353 -5.01 27.03 -20.16
N GLN A 354 -5.17 25.77 -20.60
CA GLN A 354 -6.46 25.14 -20.91
C GLN A 354 -7.20 24.65 -19.66
N GLY A 355 -6.50 24.51 -18.53
CA GLY A 355 -7.10 24.05 -17.27
C GLY A 355 -7.78 22.67 -17.42
N SER A 356 -9.08 22.58 -17.05
CA SER A 356 -9.89 21.36 -17.20
C SER A 356 -10.35 21.08 -18.63
N SER A 357 -10.07 21.98 -19.59
CA SER A 357 -10.31 21.72 -21.02
C SER A 357 -9.08 21.12 -21.72
N TYR A 358 -8.01 20.83 -20.97
CA TYR A 358 -6.84 20.14 -21.51
C TYR A 358 -7.23 18.73 -21.96
N VAL A 359 -6.82 18.38 -23.18
CA VAL A 359 -7.09 17.06 -23.75
C VAL A 359 -5.90 16.14 -23.53
N HIS A 360 -6.11 15.11 -22.72
CA HIS A 360 -5.15 14.05 -22.51
C HIS A 360 -5.26 13.04 -23.67
N ARG A 361 -4.12 12.60 -24.16
CA ARG A 361 -4.03 11.71 -25.32
C ARG A 361 -3.59 10.33 -24.88
N ASP A 362 -4.19 9.32 -25.50
CA ASP A 362 -3.79 7.92 -25.38
C ASP A 362 -3.64 7.47 -23.90
N VAL A 363 -4.66 7.80 -23.07
CA VAL A 363 -4.66 7.49 -21.63
C VAL A 363 -4.87 6.00 -21.42
N LEU A 364 -3.97 5.35 -20.69
CA LEU A 364 -4.11 3.94 -20.32
C LEU A 364 -5.32 3.74 -19.41
N ARG A 365 -6.23 2.83 -19.81
CA ARG A 365 -7.47 2.53 -19.09
C ARG A 365 -7.45 1.16 -18.43
N GLU A 366 -6.81 0.17 -19.07
CA GLU A 366 -6.77 -1.22 -18.59
C GLU A 366 -5.58 -1.96 -19.17
N VAL A 367 -5.12 -2.99 -18.47
CA VAL A 367 -4.05 -3.91 -18.88
C VAL A 367 -4.60 -5.32 -18.89
N TYR A 368 -4.67 -5.94 -20.08
CA TYR A 368 -5.23 -7.29 -20.25
C TYR A 368 -4.20 -8.42 -20.14
N THR A 369 -3.04 -8.13 -19.60
CA THR A 369 -1.95 -9.07 -19.33
C THR A 369 -1.50 -8.93 -17.88
N ASP A 370 -0.65 -9.84 -17.41
CA ASP A 370 0.05 -9.61 -16.15
C ASP A 370 0.81 -8.25 -16.18
N GLN A 371 1.02 -7.65 -15.03
CA GLN A 371 1.68 -6.33 -14.90
C GLN A 371 3.04 -6.25 -15.59
N LEU A 372 3.75 -7.38 -15.71
CA LEU A 372 5.04 -7.45 -16.42
C LEU A 372 4.94 -8.20 -17.76
N GLY A 373 3.73 -8.48 -18.22
CA GLY A 373 3.42 -9.17 -19.49
C GLY A 373 3.35 -10.69 -19.35
N ASP A 374 2.56 -11.27 -20.22
CA ASP A 374 2.34 -12.72 -20.30
C ASP A 374 3.41 -13.39 -21.13
N VAL A 375 4.08 -14.39 -20.57
CA VAL A 375 5.19 -15.09 -21.24
C VAL A 375 4.69 -15.87 -22.42
N ILE A 376 5.27 -15.64 -23.60
CA ILE A 376 5.09 -16.51 -24.77
C ILE A 376 6.17 -17.58 -24.72
N THR A 377 5.79 -18.79 -24.30
CA THR A 377 6.74 -19.89 -24.10
C THR A 377 7.07 -20.61 -25.42
N SER A 378 8.32 -21.09 -25.55
CA SER A 378 8.69 -22.02 -26.63
C SER A 378 7.78 -23.30 -26.60
N PRO A 379 7.32 -23.84 -27.74
CA PRO A 379 7.72 -23.50 -29.11
C PRO A 379 6.93 -22.35 -29.77
N ASN A 380 6.08 -21.63 -29.05
CA ASN A 380 5.16 -20.62 -29.59
C ASN A 380 5.87 -19.36 -30.12
N THR A 381 7.20 -19.29 -29.97
CA THR A 381 8.07 -18.19 -30.48
C THR A 381 8.94 -18.64 -31.66
N ALA A 382 8.64 -19.79 -32.26
CA ALA A 382 9.47 -20.34 -33.34
C ALA A 382 9.44 -19.44 -34.59
N ASN A 383 10.58 -19.33 -35.26
CA ASN A 383 10.71 -18.59 -36.52
C ASN A 383 9.69 -19.03 -37.57
N GLY A 384 9.00 -18.07 -38.19
CA GLY A 384 7.93 -18.27 -39.17
C GLY A 384 6.56 -18.54 -38.51
N GLY A 385 6.49 -18.73 -37.20
CA GLY A 385 5.27 -19.01 -36.45
C GLY A 385 4.48 -17.77 -36.05
N VAL A 386 3.21 -17.98 -35.75
CA VAL A 386 2.27 -16.98 -35.24
C VAL A 386 1.66 -17.49 -33.94
N PHE A 387 1.86 -16.77 -32.85
CA PHE A 387 1.13 -16.93 -31.59
C PHE A 387 -0.12 -16.04 -31.62
N THR A 388 -1.26 -16.57 -31.26
CA THR A 388 -2.53 -15.83 -31.21
C THR A 388 -3.12 -15.91 -29.81
N ARG A 389 -3.53 -14.77 -29.25
CA ARG A 389 -4.35 -14.68 -28.05
C ARG A 389 -5.70 -14.09 -28.41
N THR A 390 -6.75 -14.80 -28.04
CA THR A 390 -8.13 -14.39 -28.28
C THR A 390 -8.84 -14.26 -26.94
N ILE A 391 -9.37 -13.06 -26.65
CA ILE A 391 -10.15 -12.78 -25.44
C ILE A 391 -11.53 -12.29 -25.89
N THR A 392 -12.60 -12.89 -25.35
CA THR A 392 -13.96 -12.52 -25.74
C THR A 392 -14.85 -12.31 -24.52
N GLY A 393 -15.71 -11.31 -24.58
CA GLY A 393 -16.68 -11.02 -23.54
C GLY A 393 -16.13 -10.19 -22.37
N LEU A 394 -15.02 -9.46 -22.57
CA LEU A 394 -14.48 -8.55 -21.55
C LEU A 394 -15.46 -7.42 -21.23
N ASP A 395 -15.64 -7.13 -19.94
CA ASP A 395 -16.30 -5.90 -19.54
C ASP A 395 -15.38 -4.71 -19.84
N LEU A 396 -15.97 -3.62 -20.30
CA LEU A 396 -15.23 -2.37 -20.39
C LEU A 396 -15.02 -1.80 -18.99
N PRO A 397 -13.83 -1.33 -18.66
CA PRO A 397 -13.55 -0.75 -17.35
C PRO A 397 -14.38 0.51 -17.12
N SER A 398 -14.78 0.73 -15.87
CA SER A 398 -15.70 1.82 -15.48
C SER A 398 -15.12 3.23 -15.66
N ASN A 399 -13.79 3.33 -15.85
CA ASN A 399 -13.06 4.57 -16.10
C ASN A 399 -13.01 4.98 -17.58
N VAL A 400 -13.67 4.27 -18.49
CA VAL A 400 -13.82 4.65 -19.90
C VAL A 400 -14.90 5.72 -20.03
N ASP A 401 -14.53 6.87 -20.61
CA ASP A 401 -15.45 7.99 -20.83
C ASP A 401 -16.19 7.91 -22.16
N ASN A 402 -15.51 7.45 -23.23
CA ASN A 402 -16.09 7.37 -24.58
C ASN A 402 -15.54 6.18 -25.38
N THR A 403 -16.39 5.21 -25.66
CA THR A 403 -16.03 4.00 -26.40
C THR A 403 -15.57 4.25 -27.84
N ASP A 404 -15.97 5.36 -28.47
CA ASP A 404 -15.54 5.72 -29.83
C ASP A 404 -14.06 6.18 -29.90
N ASN A 405 -13.46 6.47 -28.75
CA ASN A 405 -12.06 6.89 -28.62
C ASN A 405 -11.12 5.76 -28.18
N LEU A 406 -11.63 4.53 -28.07
CA LEU A 406 -10.86 3.40 -27.59
C LEU A 406 -9.91 2.85 -28.66
N LYS A 407 -8.73 2.49 -28.19
CA LYS A 407 -7.70 1.82 -28.97
C LYS A 407 -7.14 0.63 -28.20
N ILE A 408 -6.69 -0.38 -28.92
CA ILE A 408 -5.85 -1.46 -28.38
C ILE A 408 -4.42 -1.20 -28.80
N ILE A 409 -3.51 -1.18 -27.84
CA ILE A 409 -2.07 -1.21 -28.06
C ILE A 409 -1.55 -2.56 -27.57
N ALA A 410 -0.86 -3.29 -28.45
CA ALA A 410 -0.15 -4.50 -28.07
C ALA A 410 1.31 -4.42 -28.45
N PHE A 411 2.19 -4.94 -27.58
CA PHE A 411 3.62 -4.98 -27.84
C PHE A 411 4.27 -6.21 -27.22
N VAL A 412 5.42 -6.57 -27.79
CA VAL A 412 6.26 -7.66 -27.28
C VAL A 412 7.50 -7.07 -26.65
N ARG A 413 7.81 -7.48 -25.44
CA ARG A 413 8.99 -7.04 -24.69
C ARG A 413 9.75 -8.19 -24.03
N ASN A 414 10.99 -7.96 -23.67
CA ASN A 414 11.71 -8.73 -22.66
C ASN A 414 11.65 -8.01 -21.29
N THR A 415 12.19 -8.64 -20.27
CA THR A 415 12.45 -8.00 -18.97
C THR A 415 13.82 -8.45 -18.45
N TYR A 416 14.59 -7.53 -17.90
CA TYR A 416 15.93 -7.80 -17.37
C TYR A 416 16.26 -6.83 -16.23
N THR A 417 17.41 -7.00 -15.61
CA THR A 417 17.94 -6.05 -14.62
C THR A 417 19.19 -5.38 -15.14
N LYS A 418 19.37 -4.12 -14.82
CA LYS A 418 20.51 -3.30 -15.26
C LYS A 418 20.95 -2.36 -14.15
N THR A 419 22.27 -2.13 -14.08
CA THR A 419 22.80 -1.01 -13.29
C THR A 419 22.85 0.23 -14.17
N PHE A 420 22.24 1.32 -13.73
CA PHE A 420 22.26 2.59 -14.45
C PHE A 420 22.44 3.77 -13.49
N VAL A 421 22.80 4.93 -14.05
CA VAL A 421 22.87 6.20 -13.33
C VAL A 421 21.70 7.06 -13.81
N ASP A 422 20.89 7.55 -12.87
CA ASP A 422 19.74 8.38 -13.21
C ASP A 422 20.11 9.84 -13.53
N TYR A 423 19.08 10.66 -13.78
CA TYR A 423 19.26 12.08 -14.08
C TYR A 423 19.88 12.88 -12.91
N PHE A 424 19.79 12.38 -11.69
CA PHE A 424 20.32 13.02 -10.48
C PHE A 424 21.71 12.48 -10.09
N ASP A 425 22.38 11.75 -10.98
CA ASP A 425 23.66 11.06 -10.75
C ASP A 425 23.61 9.97 -9.64
N GLU A 426 22.40 9.45 -9.34
CA GLU A 426 22.25 8.31 -8.44
C GLU A 426 22.42 6.98 -9.20
N THR A 427 23.20 6.06 -8.62
CA THR A 427 23.43 4.74 -9.21
C THR A 427 22.40 3.74 -8.66
N HIS A 428 21.63 3.15 -9.57
CA HIS A 428 20.66 2.10 -9.31
C HIS A 428 21.22 0.76 -9.80
N SER A 429 21.56 -0.13 -8.86
CA SER A 429 22.09 -1.48 -9.16
C SER A 429 20.94 -2.46 -9.29
N ASP A 430 21.04 -3.37 -10.26
CA ASP A 430 20.07 -4.44 -10.53
C ASP A 430 18.62 -3.94 -10.64
N SER A 431 18.43 -2.73 -11.16
CA SER A 431 17.11 -2.15 -11.37
C SER A 431 16.37 -2.85 -12.50
N PRO A 432 15.05 -3.06 -12.37
CA PRO A 432 14.24 -3.64 -13.42
C PRO A 432 14.20 -2.77 -14.67
N HIS A 433 14.35 -3.41 -15.83
CA HIS A 433 14.29 -2.79 -17.15
C HIS A 433 13.56 -3.69 -18.14
N TYR A 434 13.20 -3.13 -19.27
CA TYR A 434 12.62 -3.85 -20.40
C TYR A 434 12.97 -3.15 -21.71
N ASP A 435 13.00 -3.91 -22.79
CA ASP A 435 13.07 -3.40 -24.17
C ASP A 435 11.86 -3.91 -24.95
N ILE A 436 11.27 -3.04 -25.77
CA ILE A 436 10.15 -3.38 -26.64
C ILE A 436 10.69 -3.76 -28.03
N TYR A 437 10.45 -5.00 -28.43
CA TYR A 437 10.85 -5.53 -29.73
C TYR A 437 10.06 -4.89 -30.87
N ASN A 438 8.74 -4.78 -30.72
CA ASN A 438 7.85 -4.09 -31.62
C ASN A 438 6.47 -3.83 -30.94
N VAL A 439 5.71 -2.92 -31.51
CA VAL A 439 4.39 -2.47 -31.03
C VAL A 439 3.42 -2.33 -32.19
N GLN A 440 2.13 -2.44 -31.92
CA GLN A 440 1.03 -2.16 -32.85
C GLN A 440 -0.12 -1.50 -32.12
N GLU A 441 -0.89 -0.66 -32.84
CA GLU A 441 -2.09 -0.01 -32.36
C GLU A 441 -3.23 -0.20 -33.35
N VAL A 442 -4.45 -0.31 -32.85
CA VAL A 442 -5.68 -0.29 -33.67
C VAL A 442 -6.81 0.42 -32.91
N HIS A 443 -7.66 1.17 -33.63
CA HIS A 443 -8.92 1.62 -33.04
C HIS A 443 -9.87 0.44 -32.85
N VAL A 444 -10.60 0.45 -31.72
CA VAL A 444 -11.64 -0.55 -31.47
C VAL A 444 -12.73 -0.39 -32.52
N GLY A 445 -13.05 -1.47 -33.21
CA GLY A 445 -13.91 -1.51 -34.40
C GLY A 445 -13.17 -1.70 -35.73
N ASP A 446 -11.85 -1.56 -35.71
CA ASP A 446 -10.97 -1.78 -36.86
C ASP A 446 -10.10 -3.03 -36.71
N THR A 447 -9.45 -3.44 -37.80
CA THR A 447 -8.46 -4.53 -37.82
C THR A 447 -7.16 -4.00 -38.38
N GLN A 448 -6.04 -4.28 -37.68
CA GLN A 448 -4.70 -3.99 -38.16
C GLN A 448 -3.96 -5.32 -38.36
N ILE A 449 -3.61 -5.62 -39.60
CA ILE A 449 -2.86 -6.81 -39.98
C ILE A 449 -1.34 -6.58 -39.81
N PHE A 450 -0.54 -7.65 -39.92
CA PHE A 450 0.91 -7.53 -40.03
C PHE A 450 1.33 -6.62 -41.17
N ASP A 451 2.35 -5.79 -40.96
CA ASP A 451 2.92 -4.85 -41.93
C ASP A 451 4.46 -4.76 -41.83
#